data_804bdd57c67adb4214e9852d3ae412a5
#
_entry.id   804bdd57c67adb4214e9852d3ae412a5
#
_cell.length_a   1.000
_cell.length_b   1.000
_cell.length_c   1.000
_cell.angle_alpha   90.00
_cell.angle_beta   90.00
_cell.angle_gamma   90.00
#
_symmetry.space_group_name_H-M   'P 1'
#
loop_
_entity.id
_entity.type
_entity.pdbx_description
1 polymer ?
#
loop_
_entity_poly.entity_id
_entity_poly.type
_entity_poly.pdbx_seq_one_letter_code
_entity_poly.pdbx_strand_id
1 'polypeptide(L)'
;MRFAGKAALVTGGGGGLGLAIAEGLGREGASVAILDANPAAVEAGLASLTAAGITARGDVVDVRDPEAVRAAVDSAAHAAGHLDVLIAAAGGSLGTPRDLEDISPADLDLVIDVNIKGTFHCAAACVPHMRAAGGGSIVTFSSIGGRSTSPVTGIPYAAAKAGILGLTRRLAREVGPDGIRVNAIAPGLFLTGRLQGMFDAMSEHDRAEVLDSIPLRRMPSITECVDPVLFLASDQSSYITGAVLDVNGGRFMAG
;
A
#
# COMPACT_ATOMS: atom_id res chain seq x y z
N MET A 1 -14.63 -17.60 -0.07
CA MET A 1 -14.25 -16.17 -0.19
C MET A 1 -13.67 -15.74 1.15
N ARG A 2 -12.38 -15.34 1.17
CA ARG A 2 -11.64 -14.98 2.42
C ARG A 2 -12.21 -13.75 3.12
N PHE A 3 -12.87 -12.86 2.37
CA PHE A 3 -13.35 -11.57 2.85
C PHE A 3 -14.87 -11.41 2.77
N ALA A 4 -15.60 -12.53 2.72
CA ALA A 4 -17.07 -12.47 2.73
C ALA A 4 -17.58 -11.74 3.98
N GLY A 5 -18.36 -10.69 3.78
CA GLY A 5 -18.92 -9.87 4.86
C GLY A 5 -17.90 -8.94 5.54
N LYS A 6 -16.68 -8.77 4.98
CA LYS A 6 -15.67 -7.84 5.47
C LYS A 6 -15.74 -6.49 4.76
N ALA A 7 -15.38 -5.43 5.47
CA ALA A 7 -15.23 -4.08 4.95
C ALA A 7 -13.74 -3.70 4.86
N ALA A 8 -13.28 -3.30 3.68
CA ALA A 8 -11.90 -2.94 3.42
C ALA A 8 -11.77 -1.51 2.90
N LEU A 9 -10.76 -0.80 3.41
CA LEU A 9 -10.37 0.52 2.95
C LEU A 9 -8.97 0.46 2.33
N VAL A 10 -8.83 1.00 1.11
CA VAL A 10 -7.57 1.01 0.36
C VAL A 10 -7.20 2.44 0.02
N THR A 11 -6.09 2.96 0.55
CA THR A 11 -5.56 4.26 0.16
C THR A 11 -4.62 4.14 -1.05
N GLY A 12 -4.59 5.15 -1.92
CA GLY A 12 -3.96 5.00 -3.23
C GLY A 12 -4.69 3.99 -4.12
N GLY A 13 -6.01 3.82 -3.86
CA GLY A 13 -6.84 2.80 -4.47
C GLY A 13 -7.36 3.15 -5.87
N GLY A 14 -7.08 4.35 -6.37
CA GLY A 14 -7.52 4.78 -7.70
C GLY A 14 -6.70 4.16 -8.85
N GLY A 15 -5.56 3.52 -8.58
CA GLY A 15 -4.72 2.97 -9.64
C GLY A 15 -3.63 2.00 -9.14
N GLY A 16 -2.87 1.46 -10.09
CA GLY A 16 -1.70 0.63 -9.83
C GLY A 16 -1.94 -0.55 -8.89
N LEU A 17 -1.04 -0.76 -7.93
CA LEU A 17 -1.15 -1.85 -6.96
C LEU A 17 -2.36 -1.67 -6.03
N GLY A 18 -2.67 -0.42 -5.63
CA GLY A 18 -3.82 -0.14 -4.76
C GLY A 18 -5.14 -0.61 -5.38
N LEU A 19 -5.40 -0.25 -6.65
CA LEU A 19 -6.60 -0.68 -7.36
C LEU A 19 -6.64 -2.19 -7.55
N ALA A 20 -5.51 -2.81 -7.93
CA ALA A 20 -5.45 -4.26 -8.11
C ALA A 20 -5.73 -5.02 -6.78
N ILE A 21 -5.28 -4.48 -5.65
CA ILE A 21 -5.56 -5.05 -4.33
C ILE A 21 -7.04 -4.83 -3.97
N ALA A 22 -7.59 -3.66 -4.24
CA ALA A 22 -9.01 -3.36 -4.06
C ALA A 22 -9.89 -4.35 -4.84
N GLU A 23 -9.53 -4.61 -6.10
CA GLU A 23 -10.19 -5.61 -6.94
C GLU A 23 -10.06 -7.02 -6.36
N GLY A 24 -8.86 -7.42 -5.91
CA GLY A 24 -8.62 -8.72 -5.27
C GLY A 24 -9.47 -8.92 -4.02
N LEU A 25 -9.53 -7.92 -3.12
CA LEU A 25 -10.38 -7.94 -1.93
C LEU A 25 -11.86 -8.10 -2.30
N GLY A 26 -12.34 -7.30 -3.25
CA GLY A 26 -13.73 -7.34 -3.71
C GLY A 26 -14.11 -8.67 -4.37
N ARG A 27 -13.25 -9.24 -5.22
CA ARG A 27 -13.46 -10.57 -5.83
C ARG A 27 -13.55 -11.68 -4.79
N GLU A 28 -12.97 -11.47 -3.62
CA GLU A 28 -13.06 -12.40 -2.50
C GLU A 28 -14.12 -12.03 -1.46
N GLY A 29 -15.03 -11.11 -1.81
CA GLY A 29 -16.27 -10.86 -1.08
C GLY A 29 -16.25 -9.67 -0.14
N ALA A 30 -15.19 -8.84 -0.12
CA ALA A 30 -15.19 -7.61 0.64
C ALA A 30 -16.07 -6.52 -0.01
N SER A 31 -16.71 -5.69 0.80
CA SER A 31 -17.08 -4.34 0.38
C SER A 31 -15.84 -3.44 0.44
N VAL A 32 -15.60 -2.63 -0.60
CA VAL A 32 -14.35 -1.90 -0.75
C VAL A 32 -14.58 -0.40 -0.77
N ALA A 33 -13.84 0.33 0.06
CA ALA A 33 -13.70 1.78 -0.04
C ALA A 33 -12.31 2.12 -0.58
N ILE A 34 -12.22 2.95 -1.62
CA ILE A 34 -10.94 3.45 -2.15
C ILE A 34 -10.79 4.94 -1.83
N LEU A 35 -9.60 5.35 -1.40
CA LEU A 35 -9.21 6.74 -1.24
C LEU A 35 -8.04 7.05 -2.16
N ASP A 36 -8.11 8.15 -2.89
CA ASP A 36 -7.01 8.65 -3.71
C ASP A 36 -7.06 10.19 -3.80
N ALA A 37 -5.92 10.84 -3.89
CA ALA A 37 -5.85 12.29 -4.04
C ALA A 37 -6.21 12.77 -5.45
N ASN A 38 -6.21 11.89 -6.44
CA ASN A 38 -6.52 12.21 -7.83
C ASN A 38 -7.99 11.88 -8.16
N PRO A 39 -8.86 12.88 -8.41
CA PRO A 39 -10.27 12.67 -8.72
C PRO A 39 -10.51 11.74 -9.92
N ALA A 40 -9.72 11.90 -10.98
CA ALA A 40 -9.85 11.07 -12.18
C ALA A 40 -9.45 9.60 -11.90
N ALA A 41 -8.48 9.36 -11.01
CA ALA A 41 -8.11 8.02 -10.58
C ALA A 41 -9.22 7.37 -9.74
N VAL A 42 -9.87 8.11 -8.84
CA VAL A 42 -11.03 7.62 -8.07
C VAL A 42 -12.16 7.20 -9.01
N GLU A 43 -12.52 8.07 -9.97
CA GLU A 43 -13.57 7.80 -10.94
C GLU A 43 -13.27 6.54 -11.78
N ALA A 44 -12.06 6.46 -12.35
CA ALA A 44 -11.63 5.31 -13.16
C ALA A 44 -11.56 4.02 -12.32
N GLY A 45 -11.06 4.10 -11.09
CA GLY A 45 -10.99 2.97 -10.17
C GLY A 45 -12.37 2.44 -9.81
N LEU A 46 -13.31 3.32 -9.48
CA LEU A 46 -14.71 2.94 -9.22
C LEU A 46 -15.38 2.29 -10.43
N ALA A 47 -15.16 2.85 -11.63
CA ALA A 47 -15.67 2.26 -12.85
C ALA A 47 -15.14 0.83 -13.07
N SER A 48 -13.83 0.62 -12.82
CA SER A 48 -13.19 -0.70 -12.91
C SER A 48 -13.78 -1.70 -11.91
N LEU A 49 -13.91 -1.30 -10.64
CA LEU A 49 -14.47 -2.15 -9.59
C LEU A 49 -15.94 -2.51 -9.86
N THR A 50 -16.73 -1.53 -10.30
CA THR A 50 -18.14 -1.73 -10.68
C THR A 50 -18.27 -2.69 -11.86
N ALA A 51 -17.45 -2.53 -12.90
CA ALA A 51 -17.42 -3.42 -14.05
C ALA A 51 -17.03 -4.86 -13.67
N ALA A 52 -16.23 -5.03 -12.62
CA ALA A 52 -15.89 -6.33 -12.03
C ALA A 52 -16.99 -6.90 -11.11
N GLY A 53 -18.12 -6.21 -10.93
CA GLY A 53 -19.23 -6.62 -10.05
C GLY A 53 -18.94 -6.45 -8.57
N ILE A 54 -17.98 -5.60 -8.21
CA ILE A 54 -17.55 -5.38 -6.82
C ILE A 54 -18.35 -4.24 -6.22
N THR A 55 -18.87 -4.44 -5.00
CA THR A 55 -19.47 -3.37 -4.21
C THR A 55 -18.36 -2.43 -3.72
N ALA A 56 -18.31 -1.25 -4.32
CA ALA A 56 -17.26 -0.27 -4.03
C ALA A 56 -17.80 1.15 -3.86
N ARG A 57 -17.07 1.94 -3.08
CA ARG A 57 -17.21 3.39 -2.97
C ARG A 57 -15.85 4.05 -3.09
N GLY A 58 -15.78 5.35 -3.34
CA GLY A 58 -14.52 6.08 -3.41
C GLY A 58 -14.68 7.53 -3.02
N ASP A 59 -13.67 8.06 -2.35
CA ASP A 59 -13.60 9.46 -1.94
C ASP A 59 -12.26 10.07 -2.38
N VAL A 60 -12.30 11.33 -2.80
CA VAL A 60 -11.08 12.09 -3.16
C VAL A 60 -10.48 12.63 -1.87
N VAL A 61 -9.34 12.05 -1.46
CA VAL A 61 -8.70 12.36 -0.18
C VAL A 61 -7.19 12.43 -0.34
N ASP A 62 -6.59 13.55 0.07
CA ASP A 62 -5.16 13.64 0.29
C ASP A 62 -4.84 13.10 1.69
N VAL A 63 -4.05 12.05 1.77
CA VAL A 63 -3.67 11.41 3.05
C VAL A 63 -2.85 12.33 3.97
N ARG A 64 -2.37 13.47 3.46
CA ARG A 64 -1.70 14.50 4.26
C ARG A 64 -2.66 15.29 5.14
N ASP A 65 -3.95 15.32 4.78
CA ASP A 65 -4.99 15.98 5.56
C ASP A 65 -5.66 14.99 6.53
N PRO A 66 -5.34 15.06 7.84
CA PRO A 66 -5.86 14.11 8.82
C PRO A 66 -7.38 14.25 9.04
N GLU A 67 -7.96 15.43 8.85
CA GLU A 67 -9.40 15.65 9.02
C GLU A 67 -10.18 15.06 7.85
N ALA A 68 -9.70 15.27 6.60
CA ALA A 68 -10.28 14.66 5.41
C ALA A 68 -10.18 13.12 5.47
N VAL A 69 -9.03 12.59 5.91
CA VAL A 69 -8.85 11.13 6.13
C VAL A 69 -9.85 10.61 7.13
N ARG A 70 -10.00 11.26 8.31
CA ARG A 70 -10.94 10.84 9.34
C ARG A 70 -12.37 10.82 8.81
N ALA A 71 -12.81 11.92 8.19
CA ALA A 71 -14.16 12.02 7.64
C ALA A 71 -14.47 10.91 6.62
N ALA A 72 -13.54 10.60 5.73
CA ALA A 72 -13.70 9.55 4.74
C ALA A 72 -13.73 8.15 5.37
N VAL A 73 -12.87 7.88 6.35
CA VAL A 73 -12.85 6.61 7.10
C VAL A 73 -14.15 6.42 7.87
N ASP A 74 -14.60 7.45 8.60
CA ASP A 74 -15.88 7.42 9.34
C ASP A 74 -17.06 7.16 8.40
N SER A 75 -17.09 7.82 7.26
CA SER A 75 -18.09 7.62 6.21
C SER A 75 -18.07 6.19 5.65
N ALA A 76 -16.89 5.63 5.40
CA ALA A 76 -16.75 4.27 4.90
C ALA A 76 -17.18 3.23 5.92
N ALA A 77 -16.74 3.38 7.18
CA ALA A 77 -17.11 2.50 8.28
C ALA A 77 -18.61 2.55 8.59
N HIS A 78 -19.23 3.75 8.56
CA HIS A 78 -20.66 3.91 8.75
C HIS A 78 -21.47 3.22 7.64
N ALA A 79 -21.07 3.39 6.38
CA ALA A 79 -21.77 2.79 5.24
C ALA A 79 -21.72 1.25 5.25
N ALA A 80 -20.63 0.66 5.73
CA ALA A 80 -20.47 -0.79 5.84
C ALA A 80 -20.97 -1.36 7.18
N GLY A 81 -21.17 -0.50 8.20
CA GLY A 81 -21.48 -0.89 9.56
C GLY A 81 -20.27 -1.28 10.42
N HIS A 82 -19.11 -1.45 9.81
CA HIS A 82 -17.84 -1.83 10.46
C HIS A 82 -16.65 -1.56 9.52
N LEU A 83 -15.42 -1.76 10.03
CA LEU A 83 -14.21 -1.73 9.22
C LEU A 83 -13.23 -2.80 9.72
N ASP A 84 -12.84 -3.72 8.83
CA ASP A 84 -11.98 -4.87 9.16
C ASP A 84 -10.56 -4.74 8.62
N VAL A 85 -10.38 -4.12 7.45
CA VAL A 85 -9.12 -4.11 6.72
C VAL A 85 -8.73 -2.70 6.30
N LEU A 86 -7.48 -2.32 6.57
CA LEU A 86 -6.83 -1.16 5.97
C LEU A 86 -5.64 -1.61 5.11
N ILE A 87 -5.64 -1.20 3.85
CA ILE A 87 -4.47 -1.27 2.97
C ILE A 87 -3.94 0.14 2.78
N ALA A 88 -2.84 0.47 3.47
CA ALA A 88 -2.22 1.78 3.40
C ALA A 88 -1.21 1.83 2.24
N ALA A 89 -1.73 1.88 1.00
CA ALA A 89 -0.93 1.82 -0.22
C ALA A 89 -0.64 3.19 -0.85
N ALA A 90 -1.27 4.27 -0.36
CA ALA A 90 -0.94 5.63 -0.79
C ALA A 90 0.53 5.95 -0.53
N GLY A 91 1.23 6.44 -1.54
CA GLY A 91 2.64 6.79 -1.43
C GLY A 91 3.42 6.58 -2.71
N GLY A 92 4.72 6.79 -2.61
CA GLY A 92 5.64 6.69 -3.74
C GLY A 92 6.79 7.69 -3.62
N SER A 93 7.64 7.76 -4.63
CA SER A 93 8.69 8.79 -4.75
C SER A 93 8.14 10.16 -5.18
N LEU A 94 6.89 10.22 -5.64
CA LEU A 94 6.15 11.44 -6.00
C LEU A 94 6.85 12.32 -7.06
N GLY A 95 7.74 11.72 -7.85
CA GLY A 95 8.49 12.44 -8.88
C GLY A 95 9.65 13.26 -8.36
N THR A 96 10.00 13.14 -7.07
CA THR A 96 11.15 13.86 -6.49
C THR A 96 12.48 13.37 -7.09
N PRO A 97 13.50 14.26 -7.13
CA PRO A 97 14.83 13.90 -7.63
C PRO A 97 15.47 12.72 -6.91
N ARG A 98 16.45 12.09 -7.54
CA ARG A 98 17.20 10.98 -6.96
C ARG A 98 18.54 11.42 -6.38
N ASP A 99 19.20 12.33 -7.07
CA ASP A 99 20.55 12.77 -6.74
C ASP A 99 20.51 13.80 -5.61
N LEU A 100 21.41 13.67 -4.64
CA LEU A 100 21.41 14.45 -3.41
C LEU A 100 21.38 15.96 -3.66
N GLU A 101 22.12 16.42 -4.65
CA GLU A 101 22.29 17.83 -5.00
C GLU A 101 20.98 18.48 -5.52
N ASP A 102 20.09 17.65 -6.09
CA ASP A 102 18.83 18.11 -6.69
C ASP A 102 17.65 18.03 -5.72
N ILE A 103 17.80 17.35 -4.56
CA ILE A 103 16.73 17.17 -3.58
C ILE A 103 16.58 18.43 -2.74
N SER A 104 15.43 19.09 -2.86
CA SER A 104 15.08 20.22 -2.00
C SER A 104 14.49 19.77 -0.65
N PRO A 105 14.50 20.62 0.39
CA PRO A 105 13.75 20.36 1.63
C PRO A 105 12.27 20.06 1.40
N ALA A 106 11.65 20.72 0.43
CA ALA A 106 10.24 20.50 0.08
C ALA A 106 9.99 19.10 -0.52
N ASP A 107 10.94 18.55 -1.27
CA ASP A 107 10.87 17.18 -1.78
C ASP A 107 10.92 16.16 -0.63
N LEU A 108 11.79 16.41 0.35
CA LEU A 108 11.86 15.57 1.55
C LEU A 108 10.55 15.62 2.34
N ASP A 109 10.03 16.83 2.61
CA ASP A 109 8.79 17.02 3.34
C ASP A 109 7.61 16.34 2.62
N LEU A 110 7.47 16.55 1.31
CA LEU A 110 6.42 15.92 0.51
C LEU A 110 6.43 14.39 0.64
N VAL A 111 7.60 13.78 0.49
CA VAL A 111 7.70 12.31 0.54
C VAL A 111 7.40 11.76 1.94
N ILE A 112 7.89 12.44 2.98
CA ILE A 112 7.61 12.07 4.39
C ILE A 112 6.14 12.27 4.71
N ASP A 113 5.54 13.38 4.31
CA ASP A 113 4.15 13.71 4.60
C ASP A 113 3.19 12.69 3.98
N VAL A 114 3.39 12.33 2.73
CA VAL A 114 2.53 11.35 2.07
C VAL A 114 2.77 9.93 2.59
N ASN A 115 4.04 9.48 2.64
CA ASN A 115 4.32 8.08 2.95
C ASN A 115 4.23 7.75 4.45
N ILE A 116 4.77 8.61 5.33
CA ILE A 116 4.80 8.35 6.78
C ILE A 116 3.57 8.92 7.45
N LYS A 117 3.37 10.24 7.37
CA LYS A 117 2.24 10.88 8.04
C LYS A 117 0.91 10.39 7.48
N GLY A 118 0.79 10.25 6.15
CA GLY A 118 -0.40 9.71 5.52
C GLY A 118 -0.74 8.30 5.98
N THR A 119 0.24 7.39 6.06
CA THR A 119 0.03 6.05 6.62
C THR A 119 -0.41 6.11 8.09
N PHE A 120 0.21 6.99 8.89
CA PHE A 120 -0.16 7.20 10.28
C PHE A 120 -1.59 7.74 10.41
N HIS A 121 -1.97 8.77 9.65
CA HIS A 121 -3.33 9.34 9.69
C HIS A 121 -4.38 8.29 9.37
N CYS A 122 -4.17 7.49 8.31
CA CYS A 122 -5.09 6.43 7.93
C CYS A 122 -5.21 5.35 9.03
N ALA A 123 -4.10 4.91 9.61
CA ALA A 123 -4.12 3.95 10.70
C ALA A 123 -4.84 4.51 11.94
N ALA A 124 -4.53 5.75 12.33
CA ALA A 124 -5.15 6.42 13.48
C ALA A 124 -6.67 6.57 13.32
N ALA A 125 -7.14 6.85 12.09
CA ALA A 125 -8.58 6.94 11.80
C ALA A 125 -9.26 5.56 11.79
N CYS A 126 -8.60 4.49 11.28
CA CYS A 126 -9.19 3.16 11.16
C CYS A 126 -9.24 2.38 12.49
N VAL A 127 -8.22 2.52 13.34
CA VAL A 127 -8.08 1.74 14.59
C VAL A 127 -9.31 1.83 15.51
N PRO A 128 -9.94 2.98 15.75
CA PRO A 128 -11.18 3.05 16.57
C PRO A 128 -12.31 2.18 16.03
N HIS A 129 -12.51 2.16 14.71
CA HIS A 129 -13.56 1.35 14.06
C HIS A 129 -13.24 -0.14 14.13
N MET A 130 -11.95 -0.51 13.94
CA MET A 130 -11.51 -1.90 14.09
C MET A 130 -11.65 -2.40 15.52
N ARG A 131 -11.34 -1.55 16.53
CA ARG A 131 -11.63 -1.87 17.95
C ARG A 131 -13.10 -2.13 18.19
N ALA A 132 -13.97 -1.28 17.66
CA ALA A 132 -15.42 -1.45 17.78
C ALA A 132 -15.92 -2.73 17.08
N ALA A 133 -15.26 -3.17 16.01
CA ALA A 133 -15.53 -4.43 15.31
C ALA A 133 -14.92 -5.67 15.99
N GLY A 134 -14.12 -5.49 17.07
CA GLY A 134 -13.47 -6.58 17.79
C GLY A 134 -12.17 -7.09 17.19
N GLY A 135 -11.57 -6.34 16.29
CA GLY A 135 -10.30 -6.65 15.65
C GLY A 135 -10.17 -6.15 14.22
N GLY A 136 -9.05 -6.44 13.58
CA GLY A 136 -8.83 -6.01 12.19
C GLY A 136 -7.44 -6.35 11.66
N SER A 137 -7.18 -5.94 10.43
CA SER A 137 -5.86 -6.10 9.79
C SER A 137 -5.45 -4.84 9.05
N ILE A 138 -4.23 -4.38 9.31
CA ILE A 138 -3.60 -3.25 8.62
C ILE A 138 -2.41 -3.78 7.85
N VAL A 139 -2.37 -3.50 6.54
CA VAL A 139 -1.21 -3.79 5.69
C VAL A 139 -0.60 -2.47 5.21
N THR A 140 0.63 -2.22 5.63
CA THR A 140 1.40 -1.03 5.25
C THR A 140 2.35 -1.34 4.09
N PHE A 141 2.71 -0.32 3.32
CA PHE A 141 3.58 -0.47 2.15
C PHE A 141 4.96 0.14 2.41
N SER A 142 5.93 -0.71 2.73
CA SER A 142 7.35 -0.41 2.61
C SER A 142 7.80 -0.57 1.15
N SER A 143 9.02 -0.92 0.91
CA SER A 143 9.64 -1.18 -0.40
C SER A 143 10.96 -1.89 -0.20
N ILE A 144 11.46 -2.55 -1.24
CA ILE A 144 12.87 -2.97 -1.29
C ILE A 144 13.82 -1.78 -1.04
N GLY A 145 13.46 -0.56 -1.49
CA GLY A 145 14.22 0.66 -1.24
C GLY A 145 14.29 1.10 0.23
N GLY A 146 13.37 0.63 1.08
CA GLY A 146 13.43 0.81 2.54
C GLY A 146 14.19 -0.30 3.28
N ARG A 147 14.62 -1.33 2.57
CA ARG A 147 15.31 -2.52 3.09
C ARG A 147 16.76 -2.62 2.61
N SER A 148 17.05 -2.08 1.45
CA SER A 148 18.35 -2.13 0.78
C SER A 148 18.54 -0.87 -0.04
N THR A 149 19.72 -0.70 -0.62
CA THR A 149 19.98 0.38 -1.57
C THR A 149 19.22 0.16 -2.86
N SER A 150 18.63 1.22 -3.39
CA SER A 150 17.92 1.20 -4.67
C SER A 150 18.47 2.30 -5.58
N PRO A 151 18.97 1.96 -6.79
CA PRO A 151 19.48 2.96 -7.72
C PRO A 151 18.36 3.75 -8.42
N VAL A 152 17.10 3.35 -8.24
CA VAL A 152 15.95 3.95 -8.94
C VAL A 152 15.14 4.91 -8.09
N THR A 153 15.46 5.06 -6.79
CA THR A 153 14.73 5.93 -5.86
C THR A 153 15.68 6.79 -5.05
N GLY A 154 15.29 8.07 -4.82
CA GLY A 154 16.06 9.01 -4.03
C GLY A 154 16.02 8.74 -2.52
N ILE A 155 16.86 9.49 -1.80
CA ILE A 155 17.01 9.42 -0.33
C ILE A 155 15.69 9.61 0.41
N PRO A 156 14.81 10.60 0.06
CA PRO A 156 13.55 10.80 0.76
C PRO A 156 12.65 9.55 0.76
N TYR A 157 12.56 8.89 -0.39
CA TYR A 157 11.75 7.68 -0.52
C TYR A 157 12.34 6.50 0.28
N ALA A 158 13.65 6.29 0.21
CA ALA A 158 14.31 5.24 0.97
C ALA A 158 14.11 5.44 2.49
N ALA A 159 14.30 6.67 2.98
CA ALA A 159 14.07 7.03 4.38
C ALA A 159 12.61 6.80 4.80
N ALA A 160 11.65 7.25 3.98
CA ALA A 160 10.23 7.06 4.25
C ALA A 160 9.87 5.57 4.31
N LYS A 161 10.30 4.77 3.35
CA LYS A 161 9.97 3.34 3.30
C LYS A 161 10.68 2.50 4.38
N ALA A 162 11.85 2.93 4.85
CA ALA A 162 12.47 2.41 6.07
C ALA A 162 11.67 2.80 7.32
N GLY A 163 11.19 4.05 7.41
CA GLY A 163 10.36 4.55 8.50
C GLY A 163 9.05 3.77 8.67
N ILE A 164 8.41 3.33 7.57
CA ILE A 164 7.22 2.47 7.61
C ILE A 164 7.46 1.18 8.39
N LEU A 165 8.66 0.61 8.34
CA LEU A 165 8.99 -0.61 9.09
C LEU A 165 8.96 -0.38 10.61
N GLY A 166 9.46 0.78 11.06
CA GLY A 166 9.39 1.20 12.46
C GLY A 166 7.95 1.45 12.91
N LEU A 167 7.18 2.20 12.09
CA LEU A 167 5.77 2.48 12.31
C LEU A 167 4.97 1.16 12.43
N THR A 168 5.14 0.24 11.49
CA THR A 168 4.46 -1.06 11.48
C THR A 168 4.69 -1.84 12.78
N ARG A 169 5.96 -1.99 13.19
CA ARG A 169 6.30 -2.74 14.40
C ARG A 169 5.75 -2.09 15.67
N ARG A 170 5.86 -0.75 15.78
CA ARG A 170 5.37 -0.04 16.96
C ARG A 170 3.84 -0.09 17.03
N LEU A 171 3.16 0.13 15.92
CA LEU A 171 1.70 0.05 15.86
C LEU A 171 1.21 -1.37 16.16
N ALA A 172 1.82 -2.40 15.58
CA ALA A 172 1.47 -3.81 15.83
C ALA A 172 1.51 -4.16 17.33
N ARG A 173 2.54 -3.67 18.06
CA ARG A 173 2.64 -3.87 19.51
C ARG A 173 1.55 -3.12 20.27
N GLU A 174 1.16 -1.93 19.81
CA GLU A 174 0.18 -1.09 20.50
C GLU A 174 -1.25 -1.61 20.38
N VAL A 175 -1.65 -2.01 19.14
CA VAL A 175 -3.03 -2.41 18.86
C VAL A 175 -3.24 -3.93 18.88
N GLY A 176 -2.19 -4.71 19.08
CA GLY A 176 -2.26 -6.17 19.18
C GLY A 176 -3.22 -6.67 20.27
N PRO A 177 -3.24 -6.07 21.50
CA PRO A 177 -4.21 -6.42 22.53
C PRO A 177 -5.68 -6.22 22.12
N ASP A 178 -5.94 -5.38 21.12
CA ASP A 178 -7.28 -5.13 20.57
C ASP A 178 -7.65 -6.13 19.44
N GLY A 179 -6.85 -7.16 19.20
CA GLY A 179 -7.07 -8.10 18.10
C GLY A 179 -6.74 -7.53 16.71
N ILE A 180 -6.03 -6.41 16.63
CA ILE A 180 -5.66 -5.77 15.37
C ILE A 180 -4.23 -6.17 14.99
N ARG A 181 -4.07 -6.78 13.82
CA ARG A 181 -2.77 -7.14 13.27
C ARG A 181 -2.25 -6.04 12.34
N VAL A 182 -0.96 -5.77 12.39
CA VAL A 182 -0.33 -4.77 11.52
C VAL A 182 0.93 -5.37 10.91
N ASN A 183 0.97 -5.50 9.59
CA ASN A 183 2.10 -6.05 8.87
C ASN A 183 2.50 -5.14 7.71
N ALA A 184 3.74 -5.24 7.27
CA ALA A 184 4.23 -4.53 6.10
C ALA A 184 4.48 -5.49 4.94
N ILE A 185 4.22 -5.01 3.72
CA ILE A 185 4.76 -5.61 2.51
C ILE A 185 5.93 -4.75 2.01
N ALA A 186 6.96 -5.38 1.49
CA ALA A 186 8.11 -4.71 0.89
C ALA A 186 8.28 -5.19 -0.57
N PRO A 187 7.54 -4.59 -1.52
CA PRO A 187 7.62 -4.96 -2.92
C PRO A 187 8.97 -4.60 -3.54
N GLY A 188 9.41 -5.42 -4.49
CA GLY A 188 10.43 -5.08 -5.45
C GLY A 188 9.89 -4.18 -6.57
N LEU A 189 10.38 -4.38 -7.77
CA LEU A 189 9.96 -3.62 -8.94
C LEU A 189 8.71 -4.26 -9.56
N PHE A 190 7.56 -3.61 -9.41
CA PHE A 190 6.31 -3.95 -10.08
C PHE A 190 6.01 -2.91 -11.16
N LEU A 191 5.86 -3.35 -12.41
CA LEU A 191 5.63 -2.46 -13.54
C LEU A 191 4.17 -2.02 -13.58
N THR A 192 3.91 -0.83 -13.06
CA THR A 192 2.60 -0.17 -13.12
C THR A 192 2.75 1.23 -13.70
N GLY A 193 1.80 1.63 -14.55
CA GLY A 193 1.76 2.99 -15.10
C GLY A 193 3.12 3.48 -15.64
N ARG A 194 3.68 4.54 -15.02
CA ARG A 194 4.95 5.15 -15.46
C ARG A 194 6.13 4.18 -15.44
N LEU A 195 6.20 3.26 -14.50
CA LEU A 195 7.32 2.31 -14.40
C LEU A 195 7.31 1.33 -15.58
N GLN A 196 6.14 0.94 -16.08
CA GLN A 196 6.02 0.14 -17.29
C GLN A 196 6.62 0.88 -18.50
N GLY A 197 6.20 2.14 -18.73
CA GLY A 197 6.74 2.94 -19.84
C GLY A 197 8.25 3.18 -19.73
N MET A 198 8.79 3.37 -18.52
CA MET A 198 10.23 3.49 -18.32
C MET A 198 10.97 2.19 -18.64
N PHE A 199 10.45 1.05 -18.21
CA PHE A 199 11.05 -0.26 -18.50
C PHE A 199 11.01 -0.59 -20.00
N ASP A 200 9.89 -0.28 -20.66
CA ASP A 200 9.72 -0.50 -22.10
C ASP A 200 10.68 0.37 -22.95
N ALA A 201 11.01 1.56 -22.44
CA ALA A 201 11.96 2.48 -23.09
C ALA A 201 13.44 2.15 -22.85
N MET A 202 13.75 1.21 -21.94
CA MET A 202 15.14 0.79 -21.68
C MET A 202 15.73 0.03 -22.87
N SER A 203 17.07 0.11 -23.03
CA SER A 203 17.79 -0.76 -23.95
C SER A 203 17.66 -2.24 -23.54
N GLU A 204 17.91 -3.16 -24.46
CA GLU A 204 17.96 -4.60 -24.14
C GLU A 204 19.00 -4.91 -23.06
N HIS A 205 20.14 -4.22 -23.12
CA HIS A 205 21.21 -4.37 -22.13
C HIS A 205 20.74 -3.96 -20.73
N ASP A 206 20.16 -2.77 -20.58
CA ASP A 206 19.69 -2.26 -19.28
C ASP A 206 18.57 -3.13 -18.72
N ARG A 207 17.65 -3.60 -19.59
CA ARG A 207 16.62 -4.57 -19.17
C ARG A 207 17.20 -5.87 -18.67
N ALA A 208 18.24 -6.39 -19.35
CA ALA A 208 18.93 -7.59 -18.93
C ALA A 208 19.60 -7.40 -17.55
N GLU A 209 20.27 -6.26 -17.32
CA GLU A 209 20.85 -5.95 -16.00
C GLU A 209 19.80 -5.91 -14.88
N VAL A 210 18.64 -5.28 -15.15
CA VAL A 210 17.52 -5.27 -14.18
C VAL A 210 17.09 -6.69 -13.87
N LEU A 211 16.86 -7.54 -14.89
CA LEU A 211 16.43 -8.92 -14.71
C LEU A 211 17.50 -9.77 -14.02
N ASP A 212 18.78 -9.54 -14.34
CA ASP A 212 19.90 -10.22 -13.71
C ASP A 212 20.05 -9.90 -12.23
N SER A 213 19.61 -8.72 -11.80
CA SER A 213 19.57 -8.35 -10.39
C SER A 213 18.47 -9.08 -9.60
N ILE A 214 17.54 -9.77 -10.28
CA ILE A 214 16.43 -10.52 -9.66
C ILE A 214 16.72 -12.01 -9.77
N PRO A 215 16.95 -12.75 -8.69
CA PRO A 215 17.21 -14.21 -8.74
C PRO A 215 16.18 -15.02 -9.54
N LEU A 216 14.90 -14.67 -9.51
CA LEU A 216 13.86 -15.31 -10.32
C LEU A 216 13.89 -14.92 -11.80
N ARG A 217 14.80 -14.02 -12.24
CA ARG A 217 15.09 -13.68 -13.64
C ARG A 217 13.91 -13.21 -14.47
N ARG A 218 12.90 -12.64 -13.84
CA ARG A 218 11.72 -12.09 -14.51
C ARG A 218 11.10 -10.95 -13.72
N MET A 219 10.33 -10.13 -14.39
CA MET A 219 9.45 -9.18 -13.74
C MET A 219 8.25 -9.93 -13.13
N PRO A 220 7.76 -9.47 -11.97
CA PRO A 220 6.56 -10.04 -11.37
C PRO A 220 5.29 -9.61 -12.12
N SER A 221 4.27 -10.47 -12.08
CA SER A 221 2.89 -10.06 -12.36
C SER A 221 2.33 -9.24 -11.20
N ILE A 222 1.30 -8.44 -11.45
CA ILE A 222 0.63 -7.65 -10.40
C ILE A 222 0.02 -8.57 -9.32
N THR A 223 -0.52 -9.72 -9.70
CA THR A 223 -1.09 -10.71 -8.77
C THR A 223 -0.08 -11.21 -7.75
N GLU A 224 1.21 -11.29 -8.10
CA GLU A 224 2.27 -11.70 -7.18
C GLU A 224 2.57 -10.67 -6.07
N CYS A 225 2.00 -9.45 -6.17
CA CYS A 225 1.93 -8.51 -5.04
C CYS A 225 0.57 -8.58 -4.34
N VAL A 226 -0.51 -8.75 -5.11
CA VAL A 226 -1.88 -8.80 -4.57
C VAL A 226 -2.04 -9.97 -3.60
N ASP A 227 -1.69 -11.18 -4.00
CA ASP A 227 -1.90 -12.39 -3.19
C ASP A 227 -1.24 -12.34 -1.81
N PRO A 228 0.04 -11.94 -1.66
CA PRO A 228 0.66 -11.74 -0.35
C PRO A 228 -0.04 -10.68 0.52
N VAL A 229 -0.54 -9.59 -0.09
CA VAL A 229 -1.30 -8.57 0.63
C VAL A 229 -2.62 -9.14 1.14
N LEU A 230 -3.35 -9.86 0.30
CA LEU A 230 -4.59 -10.52 0.70
C LEU A 230 -4.36 -11.58 1.79
N PHE A 231 -3.25 -12.31 1.71
CA PHE A 231 -2.86 -13.23 2.79
C PHE A 231 -2.67 -12.49 4.12
N LEU A 232 -1.88 -11.40 4.13
CA LEU A 232 -1.65 -10.62 5.35
C LEU A 232 -2.92 -9.93 5.87
N ALA A 233 -3.83 -9.55 4.99
CA ALA A 233 -5.11 -8.95 5.35
C ALA A 233 -6.12 -9.95 5.93
N SER A 234 -6.01 -11.24 5.57
CA SER A 234 -6.98 -12.29 5.92
C SER A 234 -6.67 -13.00 7.24
N ASP A 235 -7.62 -13.79 7.73
CA ASP A 235 -7.48 -14.63 8.92
C ASP A 235 -6.44 -15.77 8.74
N GLN A 236 -5.98 -16.05 7.52
CA GLN A 236 -4.91 -16.99 7.25
C GLN A 236 -3.57 -16.57 7.89
N SER A 237 -3.41 -15.28 8.18
CA SER A 237 -2.26 -14.72 8.89
C SER A 237 -2.59 -14.33 10.35
N SER A 238 -3.54 -15.02 10.98
CA SER A 238 -4.08 -14.68 12.31
C SER A 238 -3.03 -14.60 13.43
N TYR A 239 -1.88 -15.26 13.29
CA TYR A 239 -0.78 -15.21 14.27
C TYR A 239 0.44 -14.42 13.76
N ILE A 240 0.26 -13.59 12.72
CA ILE A 240 1.32 -12.77 12.14
C ILE A 240 1.01 -11.29 12.38
N THR A 241 1.85 -10.60 13.16
CA THR A 241 1.79 -9.16 13.37
C THR A 241 3.18 -8.59 13.59
N GLY A 242 3.44 -7.37 13.13
CA GLY A 242 4.74 -6.71 13.14
C GLY A 242 5.74 -7.24 12.11
N ALA A 243 5.31 -8.16 11.25
CA ALA A 243 6.15 -8.76 10.22
C ALA A 243 6.33 -7.85 9.00
N VAL A 244 7.41 -8.11 8.26
CA VAL A 244 7.67 -7.52 6.94
C VAL A 244 7.81 -8.66 5.95
N LEU A 245 6.94 -8.69 4.95
CA LEU A 245 6.99 -9.69 3.88
C LEU A 245 7.65 -9.08 2.64
N ASP A 246 8.82 -9.57 2.30
CA ASP A 246 9.55 -9.19 1.10
C ASP A 246 8.95 -9.89 -0.12
N VAL A 247 8.56 -9.12 -1.14
CA VAL A 247 8.00 -9.61 -2.41
C VAL A 247 8.80 -8.99 -3.56
N ASN A 248 9.98 -9.54 -3.83
CA ASN A 248 10.97 -8.91 -4.71
C ASN A 248 11.75 -9.90 -5.60
N GLY A 249 11.30 -11.15 -5.70
CA GLY A 249 11.95 -12.18 -6.52
C GLY A 249 13.35 -12.58 -6.03
N GLY A 250 13.67 -12.31 -4.76
CA GLY A 250 14.96 -12.58 -4.15
C GLY A 250 15.99 -11.46 -4.35
N ARG A 251 15.62 -10.33 -4.96
CA ARG A 251 16.53 -9.19 -5.18
C ARG A 251 17.10 -8.62 -3.87
N PHE A 252 16.35 -8.75 -2.79
CA PHE A 252 16.81 -8.53 -1.43
C PHE A 252 16.37 -9.72 -0.56
N MET A 253 17.29 -10.27 0.22
CA MET A 253 17.07 -11.36 1.17
C MET A 253 17.48 -10.85 2.55
N ALA A 254 16.52 -10.78 3.47
CA ALA A 254 16.81 -10.49 4.87
C ALA A 254 17.47 -11.70 5.50
N GLY A 255 18.66 -11.50 6.09
CA GLY A 255 19.33 -12.50 6.94
C GLY A 255 18.84 -12.43 8.37
#